data_87da9a94029615f578ba3ebe7a8ec850
#
_entry.id   87da9a94029615f578ba3ebe7a8ec850
#
_cell.length_a   1.000
_cell.length_b   1.000
_cell.length_c   1.000
_cell.angle_alpha   90.00
_cell.angle_beta   90.00
_cell.angle_gamma   90.00
#
_symmetry.space_group_name_H-M   'P 1'
#
loop_
_entity.id
_entity.type
_entity.pdbx_description
1 polymer ?
#
loop_
_entity_poly.entity_id
_entity_poly.type
_entity_poly.pdbx_seq_one_letter_code
_entity_poly.pdbx_strand_id
1 'polypeptide(L)'
;MIYVSGQLPLVDGAINLTGQVGNSVTLEEAQEQARQCAIAILRQVASVSNNLENIERVIKLGGFVSSKAEFTGQPKVIDAASEIMVWLFGDNGRHTRFAVGVSSLPLGAVVEIDAIFQLKS
;
A
#
# COMPACT_ATOMS: atom_id res chain seq x y z
N MET A 1 6.32 -18.10 -1.93
CA MET A 1 6.05 -16.66 -2.18
C MET A 1 4.56 -16.42 -2.31
N ILE A 2 4.11 -15.30 -1.78
CA ILE A 2 2.74 -14.81 -2.01
C ILE A 2 2.84 -13.51 -2.80
N TYR A 3 2.18 -13.48 -3.94
CA TYR A 3 2.08 -12.28 -4.79
C TYR A 3 0.69 -11.69 -4.59
N VAL A 4 0.63 -10.46 -4.09
CA VAL A 4 -0.64 -9.78 -3.82
C VAL A 4 -0.89 -8.77 -4.92
N SER A 5 -1.99 -8.93 -5.63
CA SER A 5 -2.42 -7.96 -6.65
C SER A 5 -2.65 -6.59 -6.03
N GLY A 6 -2.64 -5.55 -6.85
CA GLY A 6 -2.87 -4.19 -6.39
C GLY A 6 -4.12 -4.07 -5.55
N GLN A 7 -3.95 -3.57 -4.32
CA GLN A 7 -5.06 -3.37 -3.38
C GLN A 7 -5.39 -1.89 -3.31
N LEU A 8 -6.69 -1.60 -3.35
CA LEU A 8 -7.23 -0.26 -3.20
C LEU A 8 -7.54 0.02 -1.73
N PRO A 9 -7.63 1.30 -1.32
CA PRO A 9 -7.89 1.66 0.07
C PRO A 9 -9.39 1.54 0.42
N LEU A 10 -9.93 0.33 0.32
CA LEU A 10 -11.34 0.08 0.60
C LEU A 10 -11.59 0.07 2.10
N VAL A 11 -12.64 0.77 2.52
CA VAL A 11 -13.16 0.73 3.88
C VAL A 11 -14.62 0.27 3.76
N ASP A 12 -14.95 -0.84 4.41
CA ASP A 12 -16.27 -1.46 4.31
C ASP A 12 -16.70 -1.69 2.85
N GLY A 13 -15.73 -2.08 2.01
CA GLY A 13 -15.97 -2.42 0.61
C GLY A 13 -16.11 -1.22 -0.33
N ALA A 14 -15.83 0.00 0.14
CA ALA A 14 -16.00 1.21 -0.65
C ALA A 14 -14.80 2.14 -0.56
N ILE A 15 -14.59 2.91 -1.63
CA ILE A 15 -13.64 4.03 -1.64
C ILE A 15 -14.30 5.22 -0.94
N ASN A 16 -13.61 5.81 0.04
CA ASN A 16 -14.14 6.96 0.78
C ASN A 16 -13.46 8.29 0.43
N LEU A 17 -12.46 8.28 -0.44
CA LEU A 17 -11.77 9.47 -0.91
C LEU A 17 -11.32 9.26 -2.34
N THR A 18 -11.61 10.21 -3.21
CA THR A 18 -11.17 10.21 -4.62
C THR A 18 -10.41 11.50 -4.91
N GLY A 19 -9.65 11.50 -5.99
CA GLY A 19 -8.94 12.67 -6.45
C GLY A 19 -7.45 12.46 -6.59
N GLN A 20 -6.72 13.56 -6.74
CA GLN A 20 -5.27 13.54 -6.96
C GLN A 20 -4.54 14.29 -5.87
N VAL A 21 -3.43 13.72 -5.43
CA VAL A 21 -2.53 14.39 -4.47
C VAL A 21 -1.89 15.61 -5.14
N GLY A 22 -1.85 16.71 -4.41
CA GLY A 22 -1.37 17.98 -4.92
C GLY A 22 -2.46 18.81 -5.59
N ASN A 23 -3.64 18.25 -5.77
CA ASN A 23 -4.81 18.96 -6.30
C ASN A 23 -5.87 19.03 -5.19
N SER A 24 -6.78 18.06 -5.13
CA SER A 24 -7.85 18.03 -4.11
C SER A 24 -7.49 17.23 -2.87
N VAL A 25 -6.40 16.46 -2.90
CA VAL A 25 -5.99 15.55 -1.83
C VAL A 25 -4.68 16.01 -1.21
N THR A 26 -4.63 16.08 0.12
CA THR A 26 -3.41 16.44 0.85
C THR A 26 -2.48 15.24 1.01
N LEU A 27 -1.22 15.51 1.37
CA LEU A 27 -0.26 14.44 1.68
C LEU A 27 -0.77 13.56 2.82
N GLU A 28 -1.28 14.15 3.88
CA GLU A 28 -1.77 13.42 5.06
C GLU A 28 -2.95 12.53 4.71
N GLU A 29 -3.87 13.02 3.89
CA GLU A 29 -5.01 12.23 3.42
C GLU A 29 -4.54 11.04 2.57
N ALA A 30 -3.55 11.27 1.71
CA ALA A 30 -2.98 10.21 0.88
C ALA A 30 -2.25 9.17 1.72
N GLN A 31 -1.55 9.59 2.77
CA GLN A 31 -0.88 8.66 3.70
C GLN A 31 -1.89 7.75 4.39
N GLU A 32 -3.04 8.28 4.79
CA GLU A 32 -4.09 7.45 5.38
C GLU A 32 -4.63 6.44 4.36
N GLN A 33 -4.78 6.84 3.10
CA GLN A 33 -5.16 5.92 2.03
C GLN A 33 -4.11 4.82 1.84
N ALA A 34 -2.82 5.14 1.94
CA ALA A 34 -1.74 4.15 1.86
C ALA A 34 -1.82 3.14 3.02
N ARG A 35 -2.16 3.60 4.22
CA ARG A 35 -2.37 2.70 5.37
C ARG A 35 -3.52 1.73 5.10
N GLN A 36 -4.61 2.20 4.53
CA GLN A 36 -5.75 1.34 4.19
C GLN A 36 -5.36 0.30 3.15
N CYS A 37 -4.52 0.65 2.17
CA CYS A 37 -3.98 -0.31 1.20
C CYS A 37 -3.15 -1.38 1.91
N ALA A 38 -2.29 -0.99 2.86
CA ALA A 38 -1.46 -1.93 3.63
C ALA A 38 -2.34 -2.90 4.43
N ILE A 39 -3.39 -2.40 5.05
CA ILE A 39 -4.35 -3.23 5.79
C ILE A 39 -5.02 -4.22 4.86
N ALA A 40 -5.45 -3.78 3.67
CA ALA A 40 -6.06 -4.66 2.68
C ALA A 40 -5.10 -5.77 2.24
N ILE A 41 -3.82 -5.43 2.01
CA ILE A 41 -2.77 -6.40 1.68
C ILE A 41 -2.63 -7.44 2.79
N LEU A 42 -2.53 -6.98 4.04
CA LEU A 42 -2.34 -7.87 5.19
C LEU A 42 -3.54 -8.81 5.38
N ARG A 43 -4.75 -8.34 5.12
CA ARG A 43 -5.95 -9.20 5.15
C ARG A 43 -5.87 -10.30 4.11
N GLN A 44 -5.43 -9.98 2.89
CA GLN A 44 -5.28 -10.98 1.83
C GLN A 44 -4.22 -12.01 2.21
N VAL A 45 -3.07 -11.55 2.71
CA VAL A 45 -1.97 -12.42 3.10
C VAL A 45 -2.39 -13.34 4.25
N ALA A 46 -3.07 -12.81 5.28
CA ALA A 46 -3.55 -13.59 6.41
C ALA A 46 -4.53 -14.68 5.95
N SER A 47 -5.40 -14.36 5.01
CA SER A 47 -6.39 -15.27 4.46
C SER A 47 -5.73 -16.46 3.75
N VAL A 48 -4.68 -16.21 2.97
CA VAL A 48 -4.01 -17.22 2.16
C VAL A 48 -3.05 -18.06 2.99
N SER A 49 -2.38 -17.45 3.96
CA SER A 49 -1.33 -18.11 4.77
C SER A 49 -1.86 -18.71 6.07
N ASN A 50 -3.14 -18.55 6.37
CA ASN A 50 -3.80 -18.91 7.62
C ASN A 50 -3.49 -17.97 8.79
N ASN A 51 -2.37 -17.27 8.77
CA ASN A 51 -1.99 -16.38 9.86
C ASN A 51 -0.77 -15.57 9.43
N LEU A 52 -0.69 -14.32 9.86
CA LEU A 52 0.48 -13.48 9.60
C LEU A 52 1.77 -14.04 10.22
N GLU A 53 1.65 -14.87 11.26
CA GLU A 53 2.81 -15.55 11.87
C GLU A 53 3.53 -16.48 10.89
N ASN A 54 2.86 -16.91 9.82
CA ASN A 54 3.46 -17.79 8.80
C ASN A 54 4.25 -17.02 7.76
N ILE A 55 4.33 -15.71 7.88
CA ILE A 55 5.10 -14.87 6.97
C ILE A 55 6.52 -14.72 7.50
N GLU A 56 7.50 -15.06 6.65
CA GLU A 56 8.92 -14.87 6.96
C GLU A 56 9.32 -13.41 6.83
N ARG A 57 8.97 -12.79 5.69
CA ARG A 57 9.34 -11.41 5.43
C ARG A 57 8.51 -10.77 4.33
N VAL A 58 8.52 -9.44 4.32
CA VAL A 58 8.01 -8.65 3.20
C VAL A 58 9.16 -8.48 2.21
N ILE A 59 8.91 -8.84 0.95
CA ILE A 59 9.93 -8.78 -0.10
C ILE A 59 9.88 -7.44 -0.83
N LYS A 60 8.66 -7.02 -1.22
CA LYS A 60 8.50 -5.83 -2.07
C LYS A 60 7.12 -5.21 -1.89
N LEU A 61 7.07 -3.88 -1.95
CA LEU A 61 5.84 -3.10 -2.15
C LEU A 61 5.97 -2.30 -3.43
N GLY A 62 4.91 -2.27 -4.23
CA GLY A 62 4.79 -1.38 -5.38
C GLY A 62 3.69 -0.36 -5.13
N GLY A 63 4.04 0.91 -5.05
CA GLY A 63 3.12 1.98 -4.72
C GLY A 63 2.79 2.88 -5.90
N PHE A 64 1.49 3.05 -6.17
CA PHE A 64 0.97 3.92 -7.21
C PHE A 64 0.12 5.01 -6.54
N VAL A 65 0.44 6.26 -6.84
CA VAL A 65 -0.26 7.41 -6.26
C VAL A 65 -0.89 8.23 -7.39
N SER A 66 -2.22 8.38 -7.33
CA SER A 66 -2.91 9.29 -8.23
C SER A 66 -2.53 10.70 -7.83
N SER A 67 -1.75 11.37 -8.67
CA SER A 67 -1.16 12.66 -8.32
C SER A 67 -1.04 13.56 -9.53
N LYS A 68 -1.04 14.88 -9.28
CA LYS A 68 -0.79 15.82 -10.36
C LYS A 68 0.69 15.74 -10.76
N ALA A 69 0.98 16.16 -12.00
CA ALA A 69 2.29 15.96 -12.61
C ALA A 69 3.43 16.60 -11.82
N GLU A 70 3.18 17.71 -11.15
CA GLU A 70 4.19 18.43 -10.38
C GLU A 70 4.43 17.87 -8.98
N PHE A 71 3.55 16.99 -8.50
CA PHE A 71 3.73 16.37 -7.20
C PHE A 71 4.82 15.30 -7.29
N THR A 72 5.83 15.41 -6.46
CA THR A 72 6.98 14.48 -6.45
C THR A 72 7.16 13.79 -5.12
N GLY A 73 6.20 13.89 -4.22
CA GLY A 73 6.26 13.29 -2.88
C GLY A 73 5.66 11.90 -2.77
N GLN A 74 5.55 11.15 -3.87
CA GLN A 74 4.99 9.79 -3.83
C GLN A 74 5.67 8.89 -2.81
N PRO A 75 7.01 8.93 -2.63
CA PRO A 75 7.65 8.13 -1.58
C PRO A 75 7.12 8.44 -0.19
N LYS A 76 6.82 9.71 0.12
CA LYS A 76 6.28 10.09 1.43
C LYS A 76 4.89 9.52 1.65
N VAL A 77 4.09 9.41 0.60
CA VAL A 77 2.77 8.79 0.68
C VAL A 77 2.92 7.30 1.03
N ILE A 78 3.78 6.59 0.32
CA ILE A 78 3.93 5.15 0.47
C ILE A 78 4.70 4.80 1.77
N ASP A 79 5.48 5.73 2.32
CA ASP A 79 6.12 5.55 3.63
C ASP A 79 5.12 5.09 4.69
N ALA A 80 3.88 5.59 4.65
CA ALA A 80 2.87 5.21 5.63
C ALA A 80 2.53 3.72 5.57
N ALA A 81 2.55 3.12 4.39
CA ALA A 81 2.35 1.67 4.24
C ALA A 81 3.60 0.89 4.67
N SER A 82 4.77 1.36 4.29
CA SER A 82 6.05 0.72 4.67
C SER A 82 6.23 0.69 6.17
N GLU A 83 5.85 1.76 6.86
CA GLU A 83 5.93 1.84 8.33
C GLU A 83 5.10 0.75 9.00
N ILE A 84 3.92 0.44 8.48
CA ILE A 84 3.08 -0.63 9.01
C ILE A 84 3.80 -1.98 8.88
N MET A 85 4.45 -2.24 7.75
CA MET A 85 5.16 -3.49 7.53
C MET A 85 6.32 -3.66 8.50
N VAL A 86 7.08 -2.61 8.75
CA VAL A 86 8.20 -2.64 9.70
C VAL A 86 7.69 -2.75 11.13
N TRP A 87 6.61 -2.04 11.47
CA TRP A 87 5.98 -2.14 12.79
C TRP A 87 5.52 -3.56 13.09
N LEU A 88 4.93 -4.24 12.10
CA LEU A 88 4.36 -5.57 12.29
C LEU A 88 5.42 -6.68 12.25
N PHE A 89 6.37 -6.62 11.33
CA PHE A 89 7.34 -7.68 11.08
C PHE A 89 8.77 -7.37 11.56
N GLY A 90 9.01 -6.18 12.12
CA GLY A 90 10.34 -5.78 12.55
C GLY A 90 11.30 -5.69 11.36
N ASP A 91 12.53 -6.15 11.52
CA ASP A 91 13.53 -6.13 10.45
C ASP A 91 13.09 -6.91 9.20
N ASN A 92 12.28 -7.94 9.39
CA ASN A 92 11.73 -8.72 8.28
C ASN A 92 10.64 -7.97 7.51
N GLY A 93 10.19 -6.84 8.01
CA GLY A 93 9.28 -5.95 7.32
C GLY A 93 10.00 -5.01 6.34
N ARG A 94 11.31 -4.92 6.39
CA ARG A 94 12.09 -4.10 5.46
C ARG A 94 12.09 -4.75 4.09
N HIS A 95 11.78 -3.98 3.08
CA HIS A 95 11.46 -4.49 1.75
C HIS A 95 12.01 -3.56 0.68
N THR A 96 12.11 -4.05 -0.55
CA THR A 96 12.34 -3.19 -1.71
C THR A 96 11.03 -2.54 -2.10
N ARG A 97 11.10 -1.39 -2.79
CA ARG A 97 9.90 -0.60 -3.05
C ARG A 97 10.10 0.31 -4.24
N PHE A 98 9.03 0.55 -4.98
CA PHE A 98 8.91 1.76 -5.80
C PHE A 98 7.69 2.55 -5.34
N ALA A 99 7.69 3.85 -5.64
CA ALA A 99 6.57 4.74 -5.40
C ALA A 99 6.54 5.74 -6.55
N VAL A 100 5.50 5.66 -7.38
CA VAL A 100 5.39 6.45 -8.59
C VAL A 100 4.02 7.11 -8.69
N GLY A 101 3.95 8.18 -9.45
CA GLY A 101 2.70 8.87 -9.74
C GLY A 101 2.02 8.31 -10.98
N VAL A 102 0.70 8.29 -10.96
CA VAL A 102 -0.14 7.94 -12.11
C VAL A 102 -1.24 9.00 -12.24
N SER A 103 -1.81 9.11 -13.43
CA SER A 103 -2.84 10.11 -13.68
C SER A 103 -4.19 9.73 -13.09
N SER A 104 -4.47 8.45 -12.95
CA SER A 104 -5.72 7.96 -12.35
C SER A 104 -5.55 6.50 -11.91
N LEU A 105 -6.43 6.08 -11.01
CA LEU A 105 -6.50 4.71 -10.52
C LEU A 105 -7.94 4.21 -10.61
N PRO A 106 -8.15 2.89 -10.56
CA PRO A 106 -9.50 2.34 -10.57
C PRO A 106 -10.38 2.96 -9.48
N LEU A 107 -11.62 3.21 -9.79
CA LEU A 107 -12.64 3.77 -8.89
C LEU A 107 -12.27 5.18 -8.38
N GLY A 108 -11.34 5.85 -9.02
CA GLY A 108 -10.86 7.15 -8.56
C GLY A 108 -10.02 7.09 -7.30
N ALA A 109 -9.48 5.92 -6.95
CA ALA A 109 -8.66 5.75 -5.75
C ALA A 109 -7.44 6.66 -5.78
N VAL A 110 -7.01 7.09 -4.61
CA VAL A 110 -5.83 7.96 -4.44
C VAL A 110 -4.54 7.16 -4.46
N VAL A 111 -4.56 5.95 -3.94
CA VAL A 111 -3.38 5.07 -3.80
C VAL A 111 -3.78 3.64 -4.17
N GLU A 112 -2.85 2.91 -4.76
CA GLU A 112 -2.95 1.48 -4.98
C GLU A 112 -1.59 0.85 -4.68
N ILE A 113 -1.57 -0.27 -3.96
CA ILE A 113 -0.31 -0.92 -3.57
C ILE A 113 -0.40 -2.41 -3.84
N ASP A 114 0.62 -2.97 -4.49
CA ASP A 114 0.81 -4.42 -4.59
C ASP A 114 1.97 -4.85 -3.68
N ALA A 115 2.13 -6.16 -3.52
CA ALA A 115 3.14 -6.66 -2.59
C ALA A 115 3.58 -8.07 -2.92
N ILE A 116 4.78 -8.42 -2.44
CA ILE A 116 5.29 -9.79 -2.48
C ILE A 116 5.79 -10.13 -1.07
N PHE A 117 5.38 -11.30 -0.58
CA PHE A 117 5.78 -11.82 0.72
C PHE A 117 6.41 -13.20 0.58
N GLN A 118 7.26 -13.55 1.53
CA GLN A 118 7.84 -14.88 1.64
C GLN A 118 7.22 -15.59 2.83
N LEU A 119 6.73 -16.80 2.58
CA LEU A 119 6.23 -17.69 3.64
C LEU A 119 7.39 -18.34 4.38
N LYS A 120 7.19 -18.65 5.65
CA LYS A 120 8.10 -19.51 6.41
C LYS A 120 8.10 -20.92 5.83
N SER A 121 9.22 -21.56 5.93
CA SER A 121 9.39 -22.95 5.46
C SER A 121 8.65 -23.95 6.36
#